data_d1c6a8264703f5a27c69744b6150045f
#
_entry.id   d1c6a8264703f5a27c69744b6150045f
#
_cell.length_a   1.000
_cell.length_b   1.000
_cell.length_c   1.000
_cell.angle_alpha   90.00
_cell.angle_beta   90.00
_cell.angle_gamma   90.00
#
_symmetry.space_group_name_H-M   'P 1'
#
loop_
_entity.id
_entity.type
_entity.pdbx_description
1 polymer ?
#
loop_
_entity_poly.entity_id
_entity_poly.type
_entity_poly.pdbx_seq_one_letter_code
_entity_poly.pdbx_strand_id
1 'polypeptide(L)'
;MFENPLLPHRRLKELHALMLRCQTLDRRKAGPAREALLAAAAIQLQPGDLLFGEGIDATTEALAPSPKPNPSSEGKSAAEPTAGLRLPKASRLTLYAAAALGLRIAGSDGVVMALATAGSTEPGWAAALEYAHHARLPLLLVCADATGGRTRGGASALTWQAVSKLAKKLRLPVLSVDGDDAVAVYRVAQECVLRARVGDGPAVIWAVLTPKGAKFSRSMQPIARMESYLAARGLFPAKTGGRSRS
;
A
#
# COMPACT_ATOMS: atom_id res chain seq x y z
N MET A 1 -2.12 -5.36 -30.49
CA MET A 1 -2.18 -5.84 -29.12
C MET A 1 -3.20 -5.00 -28.38
N PHE A 2 -4.31 -5.58 -27.93
CA PHE A 2 -5.38 -4.80 -27.29
C PHE A 2 -4.92 -4.30 -25.92
N GLU A 3 -5.15 -3.01 -25.66
CA GLU A 3 -4.87 -2.39 -24.37
C GLU A 3 -5.88 -2.88 -23.32
N ASN A 4 -5.38 -3.23 -22.13
CA ASN A 4 -6.27 -3.60 -21.03
C ASN A 4 -6.91 -2.34 -20.45
N PRO A 5 -8.24 -2.15 -20.52
CA PRO A 5 -8.90 -0.94 -20.05
C PRO A 5 -8.73 -0.71 -18.54
N LEU A 6 -8.51 -1.77 -17.76
CA LEU A 6 -8.31 -1.67 -16.31
C LEU A 6 -6.85 -1.28 -15.94
N LEU A 7 -5.91 -1.42 -16.87
CA LEU A 7 -4.51 -1.04 -16.69
C LEU A 7 -3.93 -0.54 -18.00
N PRO A 8 -4.25 0.70 -18.40
CA PRO A 8 -3.80 1.30 -19.64
C PRO A 8 -2.29 1.52 -19.67
N HIS A 9 -1.71 1.58 -20.84
CA HIS A 9 -0.26 1.74 -21.07
C HIS A 9 0.33 2.95 -20.34
N ARG A 10 -0.41 4.06 -20.32
CA ARG A 10 -0.02 5.24 -19.55
C ARG A 10 0.16 4.91 -18.06
N ARG A 11 -0.80 4.21 -17.47
CA ARG A 11 -0.79 3.84 -16.06
C ARG A 11 0.36 2.88 -15.73
N LEU A 12 0.69 1.97 -16.64
CA LEU A 12 1.86 1.08 -16.51
C LEU A 12 3.17 1.87 -16.46
N LYS A 13 3.33 2.90 -17.29
CA LYS A 13 4.52 3.77 -17.29
C LYS A 13 4.59 4.61 -16.02
N GLU A 14 3.47 5.16 -15.57
CA GLU A 14 3.37 5.89 -14.30
C GLU A 14 3.76 5.00 -13.11
N LEU A 15 3.24 3.77 -13.08
CA LEU A 15 3.57 2.78 -12.05
C LEU A 15 5.08 2.48 -12.01
N HIS A 16 5.69 2.23 -13.16
CA HIS A 16 7.14 1.99 -13.25
C HIS A 16 7.95 3.19 -12.76
N ALA A 17 7.59 4.41 -13.18
CA ALA A 17 8.26 5.63 -12.71
C ALA A 17 8.14 5.80 -11.19
N LEU A 18 6.97 5.49 -10.63
CA LEU A 18 6.74 5.56 -9.19
C LEU A 18 7.55 4.50 -8.43
N MET A 19 7.69 3.28 -8.96
CA MET A 19 8.56 2.24 -8.39
C MET A 19 10.02 2.70 -8.32
N LEU A 20 10.54 3.30 -9.38
CA LEU A 20 11.91 3.86 -9.40
C LEU A 20 12.09 4.96 -8.35
N ARG A 21 11.08 5.82 -8.20
CA ARG A 21 11.07 6.86 -7.15
C ARG A 21 11.09 6.24 -5.75
N CYS A 22 10.23 5.26 -5.49
CA CYS A 22 10.22 4.52 -4.22
C CYS A 22 11.58 3.88 -3.93
N GLN A 23 12.19 3.20 -4.91
CA GLN A 23 13.50 2.58 -4.76
C GLN A 23 14.56 3.62 -4.39
N THR A 24 14.52 4.80 -5.01
CA THR A 24 15.49 5.87 -4.72
C THR A 24 15.37 6.38 -3.29
N LEU A 25 14.16 6.53 -2.78
CA LEU A 25 13.86 6.98 -1.43
C LEU A 25 14.18 5.91 -0.38
N ASP A 26 13.92 4.63 -0.68
CA ASP A 26 14.15 3.51 0.23
C ASP A 26 15.59 2.99 0.24
N ARG A 27 16.45 3.36 -0.73
CA ARG A 27 17.87 2.92 -0.79
C ARG A 27 18.66 3.19 0.49
N ARG A 28 18.23 4.14 1.28
CA ARG A 28 18.85 4.49 2.58
C ARG A 28 18.40 3.58 3.72
N LYS A 29 17.44 2.70 3.51
CA LYS A 29 16.87 1.82 4.53
C LYS A 29 17.30 0.38 4.35
N ALA A 30 17.73 -0.22 5.43
CA ALA A 30 18.08 -1.64 5.47
C ALA A 30 16.81 -2.51 5.59
N GLY A 31 15.97 -2.58 4.56
CA GLY A 31 14.71 -3.34 4.56
C GLY A 31 14.55 -4.24 3.33
N PRO A 32 13.46 -5.04 3.25
CA PRO A 32 13.07 -5.75 2.03
C PRO A 32 12.72 -4.74 0.94
N ALA A 33 12.80 -5.17 -0.32
CA ALA A 33 12.32 -4.38 -1.45
C ALA A 33 10.80 -4.19 -1.32
N ARG A 34 10.32 -2.95 -1.32
CA ARG A 34 8.89 -2.62 -1.16
C ARG A 34 8.37 -1.71 -2.26
N GLU A 35 9.21 -1.37 -3.22
CA GLU A 35 8.89 -0.40 -4.27
C GLU A 35 7.68 -0.81 -5.11
N ALA A 36 7.51 -2.13 -5.39
CA ALA A 36 6.35 -2.63 -6.13
C ALA A 36 5.06 -2.45 -5.31
N LEU A 37 5.08 -2.87 -4.04
CA LEU A 37 3.95 -2.76 -3.13
C LEU A 37 3.54 -1.31 -2.92
N LEU A 38 4.50 -0.46 -2.55
CA LEU A 38 4.23 0.95 -2.22
C LEU A 38 3.71 1.73 -3.42
N ALA A 39 4.39 1.60 -4.58
CA ALA A 39 3.98 2.29 -5.80
C ALA A 39 2.60 1.84 -6.27
N ALA A 40 2.35 0.52 -6.30
CA ALA A 40 1.11 -0.04 -6.82
C ALA A 40 -0.11 0.23 -5.91
N ALA A 41 0.09 0.30 -4.61
CA ALA A 41 -0.95 0.69 -3.67
C ALA A 41 -1.22 2.20 -3.74
N ALA A 42 -0.17 3.02 -3.63
CA ALA A 42 -0.32 4.48 -3.56
C ALA A 42 -0.84 5.12 -4.85
N ILE A 43 -0.55 4.53 -6.02
CA ILE A 43 -1.04 5.06 -7.31
C ILE A 43 -2.58 5.07 -7.42
N GLN A 44 -3.29 4.32 -6.56
CA GLN A 44 -4.75 4.31 -6.50
C GLN A 44 -5.34 5.50 -5.75
N LEU A 45 -4.51 6.20 -4.98
CA LEU A 45 -4.96 7.31 -4.16
C LEU A 45 -5.24 8.56 -5.01
N GLN A 46 -6.23 9.31 -4.57
CA GLN A 46 -6.69 10.55 -5.20
C GLN A 46 -6.53 11.73 -4.22
N PRO A 47 -6.54 12.97 -4.69
CA PRO A 47 -6.58 14.12 -3.80
C PRO A 47 -7.72 14.01 -2.79
N GLY A 48 -7.40 14.16 -1.50
CA GLY A 48 -8.34 14.01 -0.39
C GLY A 48 -8.33 12.62 0.26
N ASP A 49 -7.62 11.63 -0.30
CA ASP A 49 -7.29 10.39 0.40
C ASP A 49 -6.15 10.63 1.39
N LEU A 50 -6.07 9.76 2.39
CA LEU A 50 -5.04 9.83 3.42
C LEU A 50 -4.15 8.58 3.34
N LEU A 51 -2.84 8.79 3.36
CA LEU A 51 -1.84 7.72 3.41
C LEU A 51 -1.07 7.79 4.73
N PHE A 52 -1.09 6.70 5.49
CA PHE A 52 -0.36 6.56 6.73
C PHE A 52 0.62 5.38 6.67
N GLY A 53 1.80 5.55 7.26
CA GLY A 53 2.82 4.50 7.39
C GLY A 53 3.14 4.17 8.86
N GLU A 54 4.03 3.22 9.08
CA GLU A 54 4.53 2.84 10.42
C GLU A 54 5.40 3.94 11.07
N GLY A 55 5.78 4.94 10.31
CA GLY A 55 6.54 6.12 10.73
C GLY A 55 6.48 7.17 9.64
N ILE A 56 6.95 8.37 9.97
CA ILE A 56 7.20 9.41 8.99
C ILE A 56 8.42 8.97 8.20
N ASP A 57 8.20 8.43 7.02
CA ASP A 57 9.29 8.13 6.09
C ASP A 57 9.11 8.90 4.78
N ALA A 58 10.24 9.30 4.20
CA ALA A 58 10.27 10.09 2.97
C ALA A 58 9.50 9.43 1.82
N THR A 59 9.39 8.10 1.81
CA THR A 59 8.66 7.37 0.78
C THR A 59 7.15 7.53 0.97
N THR A 60 6.64 7.35 2.19
CA THR A 60 5.22 7.55 2.49
C THR A 60 4.80 8.99 2.26
N GLU A 61 5.63 9.96 2.69
CA GLU A 61 5.39 11.38 2.46
C GLU A 61 5.37 11.73 0.97
N ALA A 62 6.34 11.20 0.20
CA ALA A 62 6.43 11.45 -1.24
C ALA A 62 5.29 10.78 -2.06
N LEU A 63 4.62 9.77 -1.49
CA LEU A 63 3.50 9.05 -2.10
C LEU A 63 2.14 9.59 -1.65
N ALA A 64 2.10 10.39 -0.59
CA ALA A 64 0.86 10.95 -0.09
C ALA A 64 0.19 11.83 -1.15
N PRO A 65 -1.12 11.66 -1.38
CA PRO A 65 -1.84 12.51 -2.34
C PRO A 65 -1.94 13.94 -1.82
N SER A 66 -2.00 14.89 -2.75
CA SER A 66 -2.23 16.29 -2.38
C SER A 66 -3.59 16.45 -1.70
N PRO A 67 -3.71 17.31 -0.68
CA PRO A 67 -5.00 17.61 -0.07
C PRO A 67 -5.95 18.21 -1.12
N LYS A 68 -7.25 17.91 -1.02
CA LYS A 68 -8.27 18.60 -1.84
C LYS A 68 -8.25 20.08 -1.46
N PRO A 69 -8.24 21.00 -2.44
CA PRO A 69 -8.37 22.42 -2.14
C PRO A 69 -9.70 22.65 -1.41
N ASN A 70 -9.63 23.26 -0.24
CA ASN A 70 -10.83 23.67 0.51
C ASN A 70 -11.29 25.01 -0.04
N PRO A 71 -12.47 25.12 -0.68
CA PRO A 71 -12.96 26.36 -1.25
C PRO A 71 -13.17 27.48 -0.23
N SER A 72 -13.20 27.15 1.08
CA SER A 72 -13.37 28.12 2.17
C SER A 72 -12.05 28.64 2.74
N SER A 73 -10.88 28.19 2.27
CA SER A 73 -9.58 28.56 2.81
C SER A 73 -8.79 29.49 1.90
N GLU A 74 -9.42 30.54 1.38
CA GLU A 74 -8.66 31.65 0.79
C GLU A 74 -7.77 32.28 1.86
N GLY A 75 -6.46 32.03 1.77
CA GLY A 75 -5.44 32.74 2.54
C GLY A 75 -4.81 32.03 3.74
N LYS A 76 -5.16 30.80 4.07
CA LYS A 76 -4.40 30.01 5.05
C LYS A 76 -3.70 28.86 4.33
N SER A 77 -2.36 28.86 4.40
CA SER A 77 -1.52 27.74 4.00
C SER A 77 -2.19 26.43 4.36
N ALA A 78 -2.38 25.55 3.36
CA ALA A 78 -2.90 24.21 3.60
C ALA A 78 -2.13 23.63 4.77
N ALA A 79 -2.83 23.30 5.85
CA ALA A 79 -2.22 22.66 6.99
C ALA A 79 -1.52 21.41 6.46
N GLU A 80 -0.21 21.32 6.71
CA GLU A 80 0.58 20.17 6.29
C GLU A 80 -0.16 18.90 6.75
N PRO A 81 -0.41 17.93 5.84
CA PRO A 81 -1.10 16.71 6.21
C PRO A 81 -0.25 16.04 7.27
N THR A 82 -0.74 15.93 8.49
CA THR A 82 -0.29 15.12 9.63
C THR A 82 1.22 14.74 9.72
N ALA A 83 2.06 15.33 8.90
CA ALA A 83 3.50 15.13 8.77
C ALA A 83 4.31 15.52 10.03
N GLY A 84 3.67 15.75 11.13
CA GLY A 84 4.30 16.06 12.42
C GLY A 84 3.66 15.37 13.62
N LEU A 85 2.53 14.69 13.44
CA LEU A 85 1.84 14.05 14.55
C LEU A 85 2.56 12.75 14.94
N ARG A 86 3.45 12.82 15.91
CA ARG A 86 4.06 11.65 16.53
C ARG A 86 3.02 10.91 17.36
N LEU A 87 2.35 9.96 16.73
CA LEU A 87 1.39 9.12 17.41
C LEU A 87 2.09 8.06 18.26
N PRO A 88 1.62 7.77 19.47
CA PRO A 88 2.09 6.62 20.23
C PRO A 88 1.94 5.36 19.39
N LYS A 89 2.99 4.53 19.32
CA LYS A 89 2.94 3.24 18.59
C LYS A 89 1.74 2.39 18.98
N ALA A 90 1.26 2.56 20.22
CA ALA A 90 0.18 1.82 20.83
C ALA A 90 -1.22 2.03 20.22
N SER A 91 -1.40 2.96 19.28
CA SER A 91 -2.77 3.34 18.85
C SER A 91 -2.87 3.76 17.40
N ARG A 92 -1.87 3.48 16.56
CA ARG A 92 -1.83 3.99 15.19
C ARG A 92 -3.04 3.54 14.37
N LEU A 93 -3.37 2.25 14.37
CA LEU A 93 -4.49 1.75 13.58
C LEU A 93 -5.83 2.28 14.09
N THR A 94 -5.98 2.49 15.39
CA THR A 94 -7.16 3.17 15.96
C THR A 94 -7.29 4.60 15.44
N LEU A 95 -6.19 5.32 15.32
CA LEU A 95 -6.18 6.66 14.76
C LEU A 95 -6.50 6.68 13.27
N TYR A 96 -6.02 5.71 12.51
CA TYR A 96 -6.37 5.59 11.10
C TYR A 96 -7.84 5.25 10.91
N ALA A 97 -8.41 4.43 11.78
CA ALA A 97 -9.85 4.18 11.82
C ALA A 97 -10.63 5.47 12.20
N ALA A 98 -10.13 6.26 13.14
CA ALA A 98 -10.74 7.55 13.49
C ALA A 98 -10.65 8.57 12.33
N ALA A 99 -9.53 8.61 11.59
CA ALA A 99 -9.41 9.42 10.38
C ALA A 99 -10.43 9.00 9.30
N ALA A 100 -10.61 7.69 9.10
CA ALA A 100 -11.61 7.15 8.17
C ALA A 100 -13.04 7.49 8.61
N LEU A 101 -13.30 7.49 9.91
CA LEU A 101 -14.57 7.95 10.46
C LEU A 101 -14.78 9.46 10.19
N GLY A 102 -13.73 10.26 10.35
CA GLY A 102 -13.77 11.69 10.04
C GLY A 102 -14.13 11.97 8.58
N LEU A 103 -13.51 11.25 7.63
CA LEU A 103 -13.86 11.33 6.20
C LEU A 103 -15.33 10.98 5.97
N ARG A 104 -15.83 9.93 6.60
CA ARG A 104 -17.21 9.50 6.47
C ARG A 104 -18.20 10.53 7.06
N ILE A 105 -17.92 11.08 8.24
CA ILE A 105 -18.76 12.11 8.86
C ILE A 105 -18.79 13.39 8.00
N ALA A 106 -17.66 13.72 7.39
CA ALA A 106 -17.55 14.86 6.47
C ALA A 106 -18.24 14.62 5.10
N GLY A 107 -18.84 13.45 4.88
CA GLY A 107 -19.44 13.10 3.58
C GLY A 107 -18.40 13.01 2.46
N SER A 108 -17.13 12.81 2.79
CA SER A 108 -16.05 12.68 1.81
C SER A 108 -16.06 11.30 1.15
N ASP A 109 -15.73 11.25 -0.13
CA ASP A 109 -15.45 10.02 -0.88
C ASP A 109 -14.01 9.51 -0.69
N GLY A 110 -13.25 10.16 0.21
CA GLY A 110 -11.87 9.83 0.50
C GLY A 110 -11.71 8.46 1.19
N VAL A 111 -10.52 7.87 1.01
CA VAL A 111 -10.12 6.60 1.60
C VAL A 111 -8.89 6.81 2.48
N VAL A 112 -8.82 6.08 3.57
CA VAL A 112 -7.61 5.98 4.40
C VAL A 112 -6.87 4.72 4.02
N MET A 113 -5.63 4.85 3.58
CA MET A 113 -4.71 3.73 3.35
C MET A 113 -3.65 3.72 4.46
N ALA A 114 -3.57 2.62 5.18
CA ALA A 114 -2.61 2.39 6.25
C ALA A 114 -1.59 1.33 5.83
N LEU A 115 -0.31 1.68 5.86
CA LEU A 115 0.79 0.76 5.59
C LEU A 115 1.29 0.19 6.90
N ALA A 116 1.41 -1.12 6.99
CA ALA A 116 1.93 -1.83 8.16
C ALA A 116 2.90 -2.94 7.75
N THR A 117 3.69 -3.42 8.68
CA THR A 117 4.61 -4.55 8.49
C THR A 117 4.16 -5.75 9.31
N ALA A 118 4.20 -6.94 8.72
CA ALA A 118 3.91 -8.17 9.43
C ALA A 118 4.87 -8.37 10.62
N GLY A 119 4.30 -8.72 11.76
CA GLY A 119 5.04 -8.84 13.02
C GLY A 119 5.19 -7.54 13.80
N SER A 120 4.80 -6.39 13.25
CA SER A 120 4.78 -5.15 14.02
C SER A 120 3.79 -5.26 15.18
N THR A 121 4.17 -4.64 16.30
CA THR A 121 3.30 -4.56 17.47
C THR A 121 2.36 -3.38 17.34
N GLU A 122 1.09 -3.68 17.17
CA GLU A 122 0.01 -2.72 16.98
C GLU A 122 -1.10 -2.98 18.02
N PRO A 123 -0.96 -2.50 19.26
CA PRO A 123 -2.00 -2.69 20.28
C PRO A 123 -3.36 -2.17 19.80
N GLY A 124 -4.41 -2.96 20.02
CA GLY A 124 -5.77 -2.56 19.63
C GLY A 124 -6.10 -2.72 18.14
N TRP A 125 -5.20 -3.26 17.31
CA TRP A 125 -5.43 -3.41 15.87
C TRP A 125 -6.71 -4.19 15.55
N ALA A 126 -6.99 -5.25 16.31
CA ALA A 126 -8.16 -6.09 16.08
C ALA A 126 -9.45 -5.32 16.37
N ALA A 127 -9.51 -4.59 17.49
CA ALA A 127 -10.65 -3.74 17.84
C ALA A 127 -10.85 -2.61 16.83
N ALA A 128 -9.77 -2.00 16.34
CA ALA A 128 -9.84 -0.96 15.32
C ALA A 128 -10.41 -1.48 14.00
N LEU A 129 -9.99 -2.67 13.54
CA LEU A 129 -10.54 -3.29 12.34
C LEU A 129 -11.99 -3.76 12.54
N GLU A 130 -12.33 -4.31 13.71
CA GLU A 130 -13.69 -4.70 14.05
C GLU A 130 -14.63 -3.49 14.04
N TYR A 131 -14.21 -2.39 14.67
CA TYR A 131 -14.94 -1.13 14.65
C TYR A 131 -15.09 -0.58 13.22
N ALA A 132 -13.99 -0.52 12.46
CA ALA A 132 -14.01 -0.05 11.09
C ALA A 132 -14.96 -0.89 10.22
N HIS A 133 -15.01 -2.20 10.43
CA HIS A 133 -15.91 -3.11 9.72
C HIS A 133 -17.38 -2.82 10.05
N HIS A 134 -17.74 -2.77 11.33
CA HIS A 134 -19.13 -2.49 11.75
C HIS A 134 -19.61 -1.11 11.32
N ALA A 135 -18.72 -0.12 11.38
CA ALA A 135 -19.00 1.23 10.92
C ALA A 135 -18.81 1.41 9.39
N ARG A 136 -18.46 0.37 8.63
CA ARG A 136 -18.19 0.42 7.17
C ARG A 136 -17.26 1.57 6.78
N LEU A 137 -16.17 1.76 7.53
CA LEU A 137 -15.25 2.87 7.29
C LEU A 137 -14.41 2.63 6.03
N PRO A 138 -14.08 3.69 5.29
CA PRO A 138 -13.24 3.61 4.09
C PRO A 138 -11.76 3.45 4.47
N LEU A 139 -11.40 2.31 5.07
CA LEU A 139 -10.07 2.00 5.58
C LEU A 139 -9.47 0.81 4.83
N LEU A 140 -8.31 0.99 4.24
CA LEU A 140 -7.52 -0.06 3.64
C LEU A 140 -6.23 -0.28 4.44
N LEU A 141 -6.05 -1.48 5.00
CA LEU A 141 -4.82 -1.89 5.64
C LEU A 141 -3.96 -2.67 4.64
N VAL A 142 -2.78 -2.16 4.33
CA VAL A 142 -1.79 -2.83 3.47
C VAL A 142 -0.65 -3.33 4.35
N CYS A 143 -0.56 -4.63 4.54
CA CYS A 143 0.44 -5.27 5.39
C CYS A 143 1.55 -5.91 4.55
N ALA A 144 2.78 -5.44 4.72
CA ALA A 144 3.97 -5.96 4.06
C ALA A 144 4.54 -7.14 4.88
N ASP A 145 4.52 -8.34 4.33
CA ASP A 145 5.06 -9.55 4.98
C ASP A 145 6.34 -10.04 4.28
N ALA A 146 7.49 -9.66 4.83
CA ALA A 146 8.80 -10.16 4.40
C ALA A 146 9.31 -11.31 5.29
N THR A 147 8.45 -11.92 6.11
CA THR A 147 8.84 -12.96 7.07
C THR A 147 8.65 -14.37 6.50
N GLY A 148 8.02 -14.48 5.33
CA GLY A 148 7.64 -15.77 4.75
C GLY A 148 6.61 -16.52 5.59
N GLY A 149 5.70 -15.81 6.25
CA GLY A 149 4.65 -16.39 7.10
C GLY A 149 5.13 -16.90 8.46
N ARG A 150 6.40 -16.68 8.80
CA ARG A 150 7.02 -17.17 10.05
C ARG A 150 6.90 -16.18 11.20
N THR A 151 6.08 -15.17 11.06
CA THR A 151 5.89 -14.18 12.11
C THR A 151 5.29 -14.81 13.35
N ARG A 152 6.02 -14.73 14.44
CA ARG A 152 5.53 -15.08 15.78
C ARG A 152 5.37 -13.80 16.58
N GLY A 153 4.30 -13.72 17.35
CA GLY A 153 4.07 -12.55 18.18
C GLY A 153 2.91 -12.76 19.16
N GLY A 154 2.84 -11.92 20.17
CA GLY A 154 1.70 -11.89 21.11
C GLY A 154 0.42 -11.34 20.47
N ALA A 155 -0.62 -11.18 21.29
CA ALA A 155 -1.95 -10.74 20.86
C ALA A 155 -1.98 -9.39 20.12
N SER A 156 -0.98 -8.54 20.34
CA SER A 156 -0.84 -7.24 19.69
C SER A 156 -0.05 -7.27 18.38
N ALA A 157 0.50 -8.42 17.97
CA ALA A 157 1.28 -8.50 16.75
C ALA A 157 0.39 -8.73 15.52
N LEU A 158 0.66 -7.99 14.45
CA LEU A 158 0.04 -8.20 13.15
C LEU A 158 0.62 -9.46 12.52
N THR A 159 -0.06 -10.59 12.65
CA THR A 159 0.32 -11.86 12.02
C THR A 159 -0.75 -12.32 11.06
N TRP A 160 -0.34 -13.06 10.01
CA TRP A 160 -1.30 -13.64 9.06
C TRP A 160 -2.39 -14.45 9.76
N GLN A 161 -2.00 -15.27 10.75
CA GLN A 161 -2.92 -16.13 11.49
C GLN A 161 -3.95 -15.31 12.26
N ALA A 162 -3.51 -14.25 12.95
CA ALA A 162 -4.40 -13.40 13.73
C ALA A 162 -5.36 -12.61 12.83
N VAL A 163 -4.84 -12.01 11.75
CA VAL A 163 -5.65 -11.26 10.77
C VAL A 163 -6.65 -12.19 10.08
N SER A 164 -6.22 -13.36 9.62
CA SER A 164 -7.10 -14.34 8.95
C SER A 164 -8.20 -14.85 9.88
N LYS A 165 -7.89 -15.06 11.18
CA LYS A 165 -8.90 -15.47 12.18
C LYS A 165 -9.96 -14.37 12.37
N LEU A 166 -9.53 -13.12 12.52
CA LEU A 166 -10.44 -11.98 12.65
C LEU A 166 -11.28 -11.80 11.38
N ALA A 167 -10.66 -11.90 10.22
CA ALA A 167 -11.32 -11.77 8.94
C ALA A 167 -12.44 -12.79 8.74
N LYS A 168 -12.18 -14.06 9.10
CA LYS A 168 -13.21 -15.11 9.06
C LYS A 168 -14.37 -14.80 10.00
N LYS A 169 -14.10 -14.32 11.22
CA LYS A 169 -15.12 -13.94 12.21
C LYS A 169 -16.02 -12.82 11.67
N LEU A 170 -15.44 -11.81 11.04
CA LEU A 170 -16.13 -10.60 10.60
C LEU A 170 -16.62 -10.66 9.15
N ARG A 171 -16.22 -11.66 8.38
CA ARG A 171 -16.36 -11.68 6.91
C ARG A 171 -15.68 -10.47 6.25
N LEU A 172 -14.58 -10.03 6.85
CA LEU A 172 -13.77 -8.94 6.35
C LEU A 172 -12.95 -9.40 5.13
N PRO A 173 -12.95 -8.67 4.01
CA PRO A 173 -12.10 -9.01 2.87
C PRO A 173 -10.61 -8.94 3.24
N VAL A 174 -9.91 -10.06 3.08
CA VAL A 174 -8.45 -10.14 3.18
C VAL A 174 -7.92 -10.79 1.91
N LEU A 175 -7.13 -10.05 1.16
CA LEU A 175 -6.56 -10.49 -0.11
C LEU A 175 -5.05 -10.68 0.05
N SER A 176 -4.59 -11.92 -0.15
CA SER A 176 -3.15 -12.19 -0.19
C SER A 176 -2.63 -12.00 -1.61
N VAL A 177 -1.49 -11.33 -1.75
CA VAL A 177 -0.89 -11.00 -3.04
C VAL A 177 0.63 -11.12 -2.98
N ASP A 178 1.26 -11.48 -4.12
CA ASP A 178 2.71 -11.34 -4.31
C ASP A 178 3.06 -9.85 -4.31
N GLY A 179 3.66 -9.37 -3.22
CA GLY A 179 3.99 -7.96 -3.03
C GLY A 179 5.15 -7.48 -3.90
N ASP A 180 5.89 -8.40 -4.53
CA ASP A 180 6.96 -8.10 -5.48
C ASP A 180 6.42 -7.96 -6.92
N ASP A 181 5.14 -8.30 -7.16
CA ASP A 181 4.46 -8.12 -8.43
C ASP A 181 3.60 -6.85 -8.42
N ALA A 182 4.13 -5.77 -8.98
CA ALA A 182 3.44 -4.48 -9.02
C ALA A 182 2.09 -4.53 -9.75
N VAL A 183 1.93 -5.38 -10.78
CA VAL A 183 0.68 -5.50 -11.54
C VAL A 183 -0.38 -6.23 -10.71
N ALA A 184 0.02 -7.28 -9.99
CA ALA A 184 -0.88 -8.01 -9.10
C ALA A 184 -1.35 -7.11 -7.94
N VAL A 185 -0.42 -6.42 -7.29
CA VAL A 185 -0.74 -5.45 -6.22
C VAL A 185 -1.65 -4.35 -6.75
N TYR A 186 -1.36 -3.78 -7.92
CA TYR A 186 -2.18 -2.73 -8.53
C TYR A 186 -3.65 -3.15 -8.63
N ARG A 187 -3.92 -4.35 -9.16
CA ARG A 187 -5.28 -4.85 -9.36
C ARG A 187 -6.02 -5.03 -8.04
N VAL A 188 -5.36 -5.65 -7.06
CA VAL A 188 -5.94 -5.89 -5.74
C VAL A 188 -6.19 -4.56 -5.01
N ALA A 189 -5.24 -3.63 -5.06
CA ALA A 189 -5.38 -2.31 -4.44
C ALA A 189 -6.50 -1.50 -5.10
N GLN A 190 -6.61 -1.53 -6.42
CA GLN A 190 -7.68 -0.87 -7.17
C GLN A 190 -9.06 -1.36 -6.72
N GLU A 191 -9.26 -2.66 -6.66
CA GLU A 191 -10.52 -3.24 -6.20
C GLU A 191 -10.84 -2.82 -4.76
N CYS A 192 -9.88 -2.94 -3.84
CA CYS A 192 -10.08 -2.58 -2.44
C CYS A 192 -10.40 -1.09 -2.25
N VAL A 193 -9.69 -0.20 -2.97
CA VAL A 193 -9.96 1.25 -2.90
C VAL A 193 -11.34 1.58 -3.46
N LEU A 194 -11.72 1.01 -4.59
CA LEU A 194 -13.05 1.24 -5.17
C LEU A 194 -14.16 0.78 -4.22
N ARG A 195 -14.03 -0.39 -3.61
CA ARG A 195 -14.99 -0.91 -2.64
C ARG A 195 -15.08 -0.03 -1.39
N ALA A 196 -13.94 0.41 -0.87
CA ALA A 196 -13.91 1.32 0.28
C ALA A 196 -14.63 2.64 -0.02
N ARG A 197 -14.46 3.19 -1.24
CA ARG A 197 -15.11 4.44 -1.69
C ARG A 197 -16.62 4.34 -1.77
N VAL A 198 -17.14 3.19 -2.22
CA VAL A 198 -18.60 2.97 -2.31
C VAL A 198 -19.23 2.56 -0.97
N GLY A 199 -18.45 2.52 0.11
CA GLY A 199 -18.95 2.25 1.45
C GLY A 199 -19.08 0.76 1.81
N ASP A 200 -18.42 -0.14 1.09
CA ASP A 200 -18.38 -1.58 1.41
C ASP A 200 -17.60 -1.89 2.70
N GLY A 201 -16.97 -0.88 3.28
CA GLY A 201 -16.19 -1.01 4.51
C GLY A 201 -14.71 -1.28 4.27
N PRO A 202 -13.98 -1.68 5.33
CA PRO A 202 -12.54 -1.87 5.26
C PRO A 202 -12.16 -3.15 4.52
N ALA A 203 -10.91 -3.18 4.03
CA ALA A 203 -10.28 -4.37 3.50
C ALA A 203 -8.82 -4.46 3.98
N VAL A 204 -8.24 -5.67 3.92
CA VAL A 204 -6.83 -5.91 4.21
C VAL A 204 -6.16 -6.51 2.98
N ILE A 205 -5.05 -5.92 2.56
CA ILE A 205 -4.13 -6.50 1.58
C ILE A 205 -2.95 -7.08 2.35
N TRP A 206 -2.74 -8.38 2.23
CA TRP A 206 -1.58 -9.06 2.79
C TRP A 206 -0.58 -9.33 1.68
N ALA A 207 0.43 -8.47 1.58
CA ALA A 207 1.44 -8.53 0.54
C ALA A 207 2.65 -9.35 1.00
N VAL A 208 2.83 -10.51 0.40
CA VAL A 208 3.99 -11.37 0.67
C VAL A 208 5.17 -10.82 -0.12
N LEU A 209 6.18 -10.38 0.60
CA LEU A 209 7.43 -9.88 0.04
C LEU A 209 8.52 -10.93 0.17
N THR A 210 9.48 -10.83 -0.71
CA THR A 210 10.66 -11.65 -0.55
C THR A 210 11.52 -11.19 0.61
N PRO A 211 11.92 -12.14 1.49
CA PRO A 211 12.76 -11.86 2.64
C PRO A 211 14.09 -11.24 2.20
N LYS A 212 14.60 -10.29 2.99
CA LYS A 212 15.92 -9.72 2.80
C LYS A 212 16.99 -10.81 2.83
N GLY A 213 17.93 -10.77 1.89
CA GLY A 213 19.04 -11.74 1.83
C GLY A 213 18.70 -13.03 1.10
N ALA A 214 17.47 -13.22 0.63
CA ALA A 214 17.17 -14.30 -0.30
C ALA A 214 18.00 -14.11 -1.58
N LYS A 215 18.64 -15.19 -2.05
CA LYS A 215 19.40 -15.17 -3.30
C LYS A 215 18.42 -15.09 -4.46
N PHE A 216 18.25 -13.90 -5.04
CA PHE A 216 17.46 -13.72 -6.25
C PHE A 216 18.30 -13.77 -7.50
N SER A 217 17.73 -14.36 -8.52
CA SER A 217 18.08 -13.98 -9.88
C SER A 217 17.70 -12.50 -10.08
N ARG A 218 18.54 -11.74 -10.77
CA ARG A 218 18.32 -10.32 -11.08
C ARG A 218 16.97 -10.07 -11.76
N SER A 219 16.47 -11.04 -12.51
CA SER A 219 15.17 -11.00 -13.18
C SER A 219 13.97 -11.10 -12.24
N MET A 220 14.16 -11.55 -11.01
CA MET A 220 13.08 -11.66 -10.01
C MET A 220 12.92 -10.42 -9.14
N GLN A 221 13.82 -9.44 -9.27
CA GLN A 221 13.67 -8.18 -8.55
C GLN A 221 12.43 -7.41 -9.05
N PRO A 222 11.66 -6.74 -8.19
CA PRO A 222 10.38 -6.12 -8.55
C PRO A 222 10.46 -5.19 -9.77
N ILE A 223 11.47 -4.33 -9.85
CA ILE A 223 11.66 -3.43 -10.99
C ILE A 223 12.00 -4.20 -12.27
N ALA A 224 12.87 -5.20 -12.19
CA ALA A 224 13.23 -6.01 -13.37
C ALA A 224 12.03 -6.82 -13.88
N ARG A 225 11.16 -7.30 -12.99
CA ARG A 225 9.88 -7.95 -13.35
C ARG A 225 8.98 -6.96 -14.10
N MET A 226 8.83 -5.74 -13.58
CA MET A 226 8.04 -4.69 -14.22
C MET A 226 8.60 -4.30 -15.58
N GLU A 227 9.91 -4.11 -15.71
CA GLU A 227 10.58 -3.83 -16.99
C GLU A 227 10.33 -4.95 -18.02
N SER A 228 10.44 -6.20 -17.59
CA SER A 228 10.16 -7.37 -18.45
C SER A 228 8.69 -7.39 -18.90
N TYR A 229 7.77 -7.06 -18.00
CA TYR A 229 6.34 -6.97 -18.29
C TYR A 229 6.04 -5.83 -19.29
N LEU A 230 6.71 -4.69 -19.17
CA LEU A 230 6.60 -3.56 -20.11
C LEU A 230 7.22 -3.88 -21.47
N ALA A 231 8.38 -4.53 -21.47
CA ALA A 231 9.06 -4.95 -22.70
C ALA A 231 8.21 -5.94 -23.54
N ALA A 232 7.57 -6.90 -22.87
CA ALA A 232 6.64 -7.83 -23.54
C ALA A 232 5.44 -7.14 -24.20
N ARG A 233 5.17 -5.88 -23.85
CA ARG A 233 4.11 -5.02 -24.43
C ARG A 233 4.63 -3.95 -25.37
N GLY A 234 5.94 -3.93 -25.64
CA GLY A 234 6.55 -2.90 -26.48
C GLY A 234 6.61 -1.51 -25.84
N LEU A 235 6.43 -1.43 -24.51
CA LEU A 235 6.42 -0.18 -23.75
C LEU A 235 7.78 0.17 -23.13
N PHE A 236 8.73 -0.75 -23.19
CA PHE A 236 10.09 -0.62 -22.66
C PHE A 236 11.07 -1.31 -23.61
N PRO A 237 12.28 -0.78 -23.82
CA PRO A 237 13.27 -1.44 -24.65
C PRO A 237 13.55 -2.86 -24.12
N ALA A 238 13.47 -3.86 -24.99
CA ALA A 238 13.91 -5.19 -24.64
C ALA A 238 15.41 -5.13 -24.28
N LYS A 239 15.79 -5.66 -23.12
CA LYS A 239 17.22 -5.81 -22.80
C LYS A 239 17.80 -6.75 -23.86
N THR A 240 18.53 -6.18 -24.81
CA THR A 240 19.36 -6.97 -25.74
C THR A 240 20.32 -7.75 -24.87
N GLY A 241 20.10 -9.07 -24.79
CA GLY A 241 20.99 -9.97 -24.10
C GLY A 241 22.39 -9.79 -24.67
N GLY A 242 23.31 -9.32 -23.81
CA GLY A 242 24.72 -9.24 -24.18
C GLY A 242 25.16 -10.63 -24.65
N ARG A 243 25.35 -10.78 -25.95
CA ARG A 243 26.08 -11.93 -26.50
C ARG A 243 27.44 -11.93 -25.79
N SER A 244 27.64 -12.88 -24.91
CA SER A 244 28.97 -13.31 -24.50
C SER A 244 29.79 -13.54 -25.80
N ARG A 245 30.74 -12.65 -26.08
CA ARG A 245 31.77 -12.94 -27.05
C ARG A 245 32.66 -14.00 -26.41
N SER A 246 32.66 -15.15 -27.03
CA SER A 246 33.65 -16.22 -26.91
C SER A 246 35.04 -15.69 -27.11
#